data_569374224e32f7e2da2b1c9623a71cf1
#
_entry.id   569374224e32f7e2da2b1c9623a71cf1
#
_cell.length_a   1.000
_cell.length_b   1.000
_cell.length_c   1.000
_cell.angle_alpha   90.00
_cell.angle_beta   90.00
_cell.angle_gamma   90.00
#
_symmetry.space_group_name_H-M   'P 1'
#
loop_
_entity.id
_entity.type
_entity.pdbx_description
1 polymer ?
#
loop_
_entity_poly.entity_id
_entity_poly.type
_entity_poly.pdbx_seq_one_letter_code
_entity_poly.pdbx_strand_id
1 'polypeptide(L)'
;MRFPENLKKGGTIGFVAPSFGCTTEPYKSAFANAQKKWKEMGYQLDLGPNCYAEHGIGISAAPEECGKELTEYYVSEKNDCLISCGGGELMCEDLDYVDFEKIRKAPAKWYLGYSDNTHFTYLLPTICDTAAVYGPCASDFGMEPWHKSVADAFGVLTGEVRTVRGYEGWERDDAKGRSEENPYLPYQITEPRVLRRFPDADSAFEGRLIGGCLDCLVNILGTKYDGTVDFVEKYKKDGFVWFLEACDLNVFAIRRAIWQMEHAGWFQYVKGFLIGRPLQFGQKFGELDQYRAVTDLLGKYNVPIVMDLDIGHLHPAMPLIVGSYAKVAVEGNEIEIKMECR
;
A
#
# COMPACT_ATOMS: atom_id res chain seq x y z
N MET A 1 0.66 0.37 19.39
CA MET A 1 1.26 0.48 18.02
C MET A 1 2.59 1.18 18.12
N ARG A 2 3.65 0.64 17.53
CA ARG A 2 4.95 1.29 17.42
C ARG A 2 5.00 2.09 16.14
N PHE A 3 5.47 3.33 16.21
CA PHE A 3 5.66 4.18 15.04
C PHE A 3 7.15 4.42 14.85
N PRO A 4 7.68 4.20 13.62
CA PRO A 4 9.08 4.47 13.32
C PRO A 4 9.44 5.96 13.45
N GLU A 5 10.72 6.24 13.69
CA GLU A 5 11.24 7.59 13.53
C GLU A 5 11.20 8.05 12.08
N ASN A 6 11.03 9.36 11.88
CA ASN A 6 11.06 9.93 10.54
C ASN A 6 12.47 9.89 9.95
N LEU A 7 12.54 9.62 8.63
CA LEU A 7 13.77 9.71 7.87
C LEU A 7 14.33 11.14 7.95
N LYS A 8 15.52 11.28 8.51
CA LYS A 8 16.20 12.58 8.65
C LYS A 8 16.98 12.92 7.38
N LYS A 9 17.15 14.21 7.10
CA LYS A 9 18.01 14.65 6.00
C LYS A 9 19.43 14.10 6.18
N GLY A 10 19.99 13.51 5.13
CA GLY A 10 21.29 12.85 5.18
C GLY A 10 21.25 11.41 5.69
N GLY A 11 20.08 10.93 6.10
CA GLY A 11 19.89 9.53 6.51
C GLY A 11 20.04 8.54 5.36
N THR A 12 19.97 7.26 5.68
CA THR A 12 20.16 6.15 4.73
C THR A 12 18.84 5.49 4.39
N ILE A 13 18.51 5.44 3.10
CA ILE A 13 17.37 4.71 2.57
C ILE A 13 17.83 3.31 2.19
N GLY A 14 17.25 2.30 2.81
CA GLY A 14 17.45 0.90 2.44
C GLY A 14 16.46 0.46 1.36
N PHE A 15 16.89 -0.42 0.48
CA PHE A 15 16.06 -1.00 -0.57
C PHE A 15 16.09 -2.51 -0.47
N VAL A 16 14.93 -3.11 -0.66
CA VAL A 16 14.75 -4.57 -0.66
C VAL A 16 13.83 -4.96 -1.82
N ALA A 17 13.97 -6.18 -2.29
CA ALA A 17 13.12 -6.70 -3.36
C ALA A 17 12.49 -8.06 -2.95
N PRO A 18 11.53 -8.02 -2.00
CA PRO A 18 10.89 -9.26 -1.52
C PRO A 18 9.92 -9.85 -2.54
N SER A 19 9.65 -9.15 -3.63
CA SER A 19 8.84 -9.62 -4.73
C SER A 19 9.59 -9.37 -6.05
N PHE A 20 9.30 -8.30 -6.78
CA PHE A 20 9.95 -8.03 -8.06
C PHE A 20 11.23 -7.20 -7.86
N GLY A 21 12.33 -7.62 -8.51
CA GLY A 21 13.55 -6.82 -8.66
C GLY A 21 13.46 -5.88 -9.86
N CYS A 22 14.19 -4.76 -9.84
CA CYS A 22 14.20 -3.80 -10.93
C CYS A 22 15.17 -4.23 -12.06
N THR A 23 14.90 -5.38 -12.71
CA THR A 23 15.76 -5.96 -13.76
C THR A 23 15.33 -5.59 -15.16
N THR A 24 14.03 -5.35 -15.38
CA THR A 24 13.42 -5.06 -16.68
C THR A 24 13.13 -3.57 -16.84
N GLU A 25 13.11 -3.10 -18.10
CA GLU A 25 12.64 -1.76 -18.41
C GLU A 25 11.11 -1.68 -18.35
N PRO A 26 10.53 -0.56 -17.96
CA PRO A 26 11.18 0.72 -17.59
C PRO A 26 11.65 0.80 -16.13
N TYR A 27 11.42 -0.21 -15.33
CA TYR A 27 11.66 -0.19 -13.88
C TYR A 27 13.14 -0.04 -13.52
N LYS A 28 14.03 -0.67 -14.31
CA LYS A 28 15.49 -0.59 -14.13
C LYS A 28 16.00 0.83 -14.27
N SER A 29 15.67 1.50 -15.38
CA SER A 29 16.05 2.89 -15.62
C SER A 29 15.40 3.84 -14.62
N ALA A 30 14.12 3.63 -14.32
CA ALA A 30 13.40 4.45 -13.35
C ALA A 30 14.00 4.33 -11.93
N PHE A 31 14.34 3.13 -11.47
CA PHE A 31 14.98 2.94 -10.17
C PHE A 31 16.38 3.55 -10.12
N ALA A 32 17.16 3.42 -11.20
CA ALA A 32 18.47 4.09 -11.28
C ALA A 32 18.34 5.62 -11.19
N ASN A 33 17.32 6.21 -11.83
CA ASN A 33 17.05 7.64 -11.73
C ASN A 33 16.58 8.05 -10.32
N ALA A 34 15.72 7.25 -9.67
CA ALA A 34 15.33 7.47 -8.29
C ALA A 34 16.55 7.51 -7.35
N GLN A 35 17.47 6.57 -7.49
CA GLN A 35 18.72 6.54 -6.70
C GLN A 35 19.56 7.81 -6.92
N LYS A 36 19.67 8.27 -8.17
CA LYS A 36 20.37 9.52 -8.49
C LYS A 36 19.73 10.70 -7.77
N LYS A 37 18.40 10.85 -7.85
CA LYS A 37 17.66 11.93 -7.19
C LYS A 37 17.86 11.93 -5.68
N TRP A 38 17.73 10.79 -5.00
CA TRP A 38 17.94 10.72 -3.57
C TRP A 38 19.37 11.09 -3.15
N LYS A 39 20.39 10.67 -3.94
CA LYS A 39 21.78 11.11 -3.72
C LYS A 39 21.94 12.62 -3.88
N GLU A 40 21.33 13.22 -4.91
CA GLU A 40 21.31 14.67 -5.14
C GLU A 40 20.59 15.43 -4.01
N MET A 41 19.55 14.82 -3.40
CA MET A 41 18.88 15.34 -2.21
C MET A 41 19.70 15.15 -0.92
N GLY A 42 20.84 14.45 -1.00
CA GLY A 42 21.79 14.26 0.11
C GLY A 42 21.55 13.00 0.94
N TYR A 43 20.73 12.05 0.51
CA TYR A 43 20.52 10.78 1.19
C TYR A 43 21.59 9.75 0.84
N GLN A 44 21.88 8.86 1.79
CA GLN A 44 22.69 7.67 1.55
C GLN A 44 21.76 6.52 1.11
N LEU A 45 22.30 5.55 0.37
CA LEU A 45 21.52 4.42 -0.15
C LEU A 45 22.19 3.10 0.27
N ASP A 46 21.38 2.16 0.77
CA ASP A 46 21.76 0.80 1.16
C ASP A 46 20.94 -0.19 0.34
N LEU A 47 21.52 -0.70 -0.74
CA LEU A 47 20.84 -1.59 -1.68
C LEU A 47 20.98 -3.04 -1.24
N GLY A 48 19.84 -3.70 -1.09
CA GLY A 48 19.77 -5.16 -0.90
C GLY A 48 20.27 -5.93 -2.13
N PRO A 49 20.79 -7.13 -1.92
CA PRO A 49 21.34 -7.95 -2.99
C PRO A 49 20.31 -8.30 -4.08
N ASN A 50 19.03 -8.35 -3.73
CA ASN A 50 17.98 -8.76 -4.65
C ASN A 50 17.40 -7.59 -5.49
N CYS A 51 17.80 -6.32 -5.23
CA CYS A 51 17.23 -5.16 -5.93
C CYS A 51 17.30 -5.24 -7.47
N TYR A 52 18.32 -5.90 -8.01
CA TYR A 52 18.52 -6.13 -9.43
C TYR A 52 18.64 -7.63 -9.76
N ALA A 53 18.05 -8.50 -8.94
CA ALA A 53 18.02 -9.93 -9.17
C ALA A 53 16.72 -10.36 -9.84
N GLU A 54 16.77 -11.52 -10.50
CA GLU A 54 15.65 -12.13 -11.22
C GLU A 54 15.73 -13.66 -11.10
N HIS A 55 14.63 -14.28 -10.68
CA HIS A 55 14.55 -15.74 -10.50
C HIS A 55 13.77 -16.46 -11.62
N GLY A 56 13.30 -15.73 -12.63
CA GLY A 56 12.66 -16.31 -13.82
C GLY A 56 11.17 -16.68 -13.67
N ILE A 57 10.60 -16.59 -12.47
CA ILE A 57 9.18 -16.86 -12.21
C ILE A 57 8.42 -15.61 -11.69
N GLY A 58 8.95 -14.41 -11.91
CA GLY A 58 8.32 -13.17 -11.48
C GLY A 58 8.63 -12.78 -10.03
N ILE A 59 9.73 -13.27 -9.46
CA ILE A 59 10.27 -12.90 -8.16
C ILE A 59 11.77 -12.59 -8.29
N SER A 60 12.31 -11.74 -7.43
CA SER A 60 13.70 -11.28 -7.50
C SER A 60 14.72 -12.42 -7.23
N ALA A 61 14.45 -13.23 -6.22
CA ALA A 61 15.30 -14.35 -5.81
C ALA A 61 14.42 -15.52 -5.32
N ALA A 62 15.01 -16.60 -4.82
CA ALA A 62 14.25 -17.66 -4.17
C ALA A 62 13.55 -17.11 -2.91
N PRO A 63 12.36 -17.64 -2.53
CA PRO A 63 11.62 -17.16 -1.37
C PRO A 63 12.42 -17.09 -0.07
N GLU A 64 13.32 -18.07 0.17
CA GLU A 64 14.23 -18.05 1.31
C GLU A 64 15.18 -16.85 1.31
N GLU A 65 15.72 -16.50 0.15
CA GLU A 65 16.62 -15.36 -0.01
C GLU A 65 15.87 -14.03 0.15
N CYS A 66 14.66 -13.93 -0.39
CA CYS A 66 13.79 -12.76 -0.25
C CYS A 66 13.38 -12.53 1.20
N GLY A 67 12.89 -13.54 1.89
CA GLY A 67 12.49 -13.44 3.30
C GLY A 67 13.66 -13.13 4.23
N LYS A 68 14.85 -13.68 3.94
CA LYS A 68 16.09 -13.40 4.65
C LYS A 68 16.55 -11.95 4.42
N GLU A 69 16.58 -11.47 3.16
CA GLU A 69 16.90 -10.07 2.84
C GLU A 69 15.98 -9.12 3.60
N LEU A 70 14.66 -9.36 3.51
CA LEU A 70 13.66 -8.53 4.18
C LEU A 70 13.90 -8.44 5.70
N THR A 71 14.17 -9.59 6.33
CA THR A 71 14.47 -9.65 7.77
C THR A 71 15.75 -8.89 8.10
N GLU A 72 16.85 -9.20 7.40
CA GLU A 72 18.18 -8.62 7.69
C GLU A 72 18.19 -7.10 7.48
N TYR A 73 17.58 -6.62 6.40
CA TYR A 73 17.48 -5.18 6.12
C TYR A 73 16.55 -4.45 7.07
N TYR A 74 15.45 -5.09 7.49
CA TYR A 74 14.55 -4.46 8.45
C TYR A 74 15.22 -4.24 9.82
N VAL A 75 16.01 -5.19 10.29
CA VAL A 75 16.69 -5.08 11.60
C VAL A 75 18.07 -4.41 11.53
N SER A 76 18.56 -4.10 10.33
CA SER A 76 19.87 -3.47 10.12
C SER A 76 19.90 -2.06 10.71
N GLU A 77 21.00 -1.69 11.37
CA GLU A 77 21.28 -0.32 11.82
C GLU A 77 21.90 0.55 10.73
N LYS A 78 22.16 0.00 9.52
CA LYS A 78 22.78 0.72 8.40
C LYS A 78 21.82 1.61 7.63
N ASN A 79 20.51 1.38 7.77
CA ASN A 79 19.49 2.13 7.09
C ASN A 79 18.38 2.58 8.05
N ASP A 80 17.78 3.73 7.75
CA ASP A 80 16.79 4.40 8.60
C ASP A 80 15.34 4.06 8.20
N CYS A 81 15.14 3.70 6.94
CA CYS A 81 13.84 3.24 6.41
C CYS A 81 14.08 2.24 5.28
N LEU A 82 13.03 1.50 4.90
CA LEU A 82 13.04 0.59 3.76
C LEU A 82 12.01 0.99 2.73
N ILE A 83 12.40 0.91 1.45
CA ILE A 83 11.49 1.03 0.30
C ILE A 83 11.61 -0.24 -0.54
N SER A 84 10.50 -0.87 -0.85
CA SER A 84 10.47 -2.01 -1.77
C SER A 84 10.79 -1.56 -3.20
N CYS A 85 11.57 -2.35 -3.92
CA CYS A 85 11.91 -2.10 -5.32
C CYS A 85 10.69 -2.13 -6.23
N GLY A 86 9.80 -3.10 -6.04
CA GLY A 86 8.59 -3.29 -6.85
C GLY A 86 7.51 -4.07 -6.10
N GLY A 87 6.35 -4.18 -6.73
CA GLY A 87 5.33 -5.18 -6.41
C GLY A 87 5.68 -6.52 -7.05
N GLY A 88 4.67 -7.34 -7.32
CA GLY A 88 4.77 -8.66 -7.96
C GLY A 88 3.62 -9.55 -7.52
N GLU A 89 3.86 -10.88 -7.49
CA GLU A 89 2.78 -11.86 -7.31
C GLU A 89 3.06 -12.91 -6.22
N LEU A 90 4.31 -13.12 -5.83
CA LEU A 90 4.73 -14.31 -5.07
C LEU A 90 5.33 -14.03 -3.70
N MET A 91 5.26 -12.78 -3.20
CA MET A 91 5.78 -12.44 -1.87
C MET A 91 5.11 -13.26 -0.73
N CYS A 92 3.95 -13.84 -0.97
CA CYS A 92 3.33 -14.75 -0.01
C CYS A 92 4.21 -15.97 0.32
N GLU A 93 5.04 -16.43 -0.63
CA GLU A 93 5.96 -17.56 -0.41
C GLU A 93 7.14 -17.19 0.50
N ASP A 94 7.51 -15.91 0.57
CA ASP A 94 8.60 -15.42 1.42
C ASP A 94 8.27 -15.48 2.91
N LEU A 95 6.99 -15.48 3.25
CA LEU A 95 6.52 -15.32 4.64
C LEU A 95 7.04 -16.42 5.56
N ASP A 96 7.29 -17.63 5.03
CA ASP A 96 7.87 -18.74 5.78
C ASP A 96 9.33 -18.49 6.19
N TYR A 97 10.01 -17.57 5.53
CA TYR A 97 11.43 -17.24 5.73
C TYR A 97 11.64 -15.87 6.37
N VAL A 98 10.56 -15.10 6.63
CA VAL A 98 10.62 -13.83 7.36
C VAL A 98 10.60 -14.10 8.87
N ASP A 99 11.60 -13.63 9.59
CA ASP A 99 11.67 -13.72 11.06
C ASP A 99 10.89 -12.56 11.71
N PHE A 100 9.57 -12.68 11.78
CA PHE A 100 8.69 -11.70 12.40
C PHE A 100 8.98 -11.47 13.89
N GLU A 101 9.50 -12.48 14.62
CA GLU A 101 9.88 -12.33 16.02
C GLU A 101 11.10 -11.42 16.17
N LYS A 102 12.09 -11.55 15.28
CA LYS A 102 13.26 -10.67 15.24
C LYS A 102 12.86 -9.24 14.86
N ILE A 103 11.99 -9.08 13.86
CA ILE A 103 11.44 -7.78 13.44
C ILE A 103 10.68 -7.11 14.57
N ARG A 104 9.83 -7.84 15.29
CA ARG A 104 9.04 -7.31 16.42
C ARG A 104 9.92 -6.78 17.55
N LYS A 105 11.09 -7.39 17.77
CA LYS A 105 12.05 -6.98 18.82
C LYS A 105 12.97 -5.85 18.40
N ALA A 106 13.16 -5.64 17.10
CA ALA A 106 14.00 -4.58 16.56
C ALA A 106 13.38 -3.19 16.75
N PRO A 107 14.15 -2.11 16.68
CA PRO A 107 13.61 -0.75 16.55
C PRO A 107 12.63 -0.67 15.37
N ALA A 108 11.53 0.04 15.57
CA ALA A 108 10.54 0.23 14.51
C ALA A 108 11.15 1.00 13.34
N LYS A 109 10.92 0.54 12.12
CA LYS A 109 11.44 1.13 10.89
C LYS A 109 10.32 1.29 9.86
N TRP A 110 10.26 2.42 9.18
CA TRP A 110 9.33 2.59 8.06
C TRP A 110 9.64 1.61 6.94
N TYR A 111 8.62 0.90 6.51
CA TYR A 111 8.62 0.12 5.27
C TYR A 111 7.58 0.73 4.34
N LEU A 112 7.97 1.01 3.10
CA LEU A 112 7.13 1.59 2.06
C LEU A 112 7.03 0.63 0.87
N GLY A 113 5.82 0.33 0.46
CA GLY A 113 5.49 -0.47 -0.71
C GLY A 113 3.98 -0.65 -0.85
N TYR A 114 3.51 -1.09 -2.00
CA TYR A 114 2.10 -1.38 -2.27
C TYR A 114 1.96 -2.67 -3.11
N SER A 115 0.74 -3.02 -3.51
CA SER A 115 0.50 -4.23 -4.30
C SER A 115 0.90 -5.48 -3.50
N ASP A 116 1.73 -6.36 -4.06
CA ASP A 116 2.22 -7.58 -3.40
C ASP A 116 2.91 -7.30 -2.04
N ASN A 117 3.49 -6.11 -1.87
CA ASN A 117 4.01 -5.64 -0.57
C ASN A 117 2.94 -5.55 0.54
N THR A 118 1.66 -5.71 0.22
CA THR A 118 0.60 -5.87 1.22
C THR A 118 0.94 -6.99 2.21
N HIS A 119 1.59 -8.06 1.75
CA HIS A 119 2.05 -9.15 2.61
C HIS A 119 2.96 -8.70 3.74
N PHE A 120 3.62 -7.55 3.62
CA PHE A 120 4.44 -7.02 4.70
C PHE A 120 3.87 -5.74 5.33
N THR A 121 3.32 -4.82 4.52
CA THR A 121 2.70 -3.59 5.06
C THR A 121 1.47 -3.88 5.93
N TYR A 122 0.80 -5.01 5.71
CA TYR A 122 -0.31 -5.48 6.53
C TYR A 122 0.14 -6.32 7.73
N LEU A 123 1.17 -7.16 7.58
CA LEU A 123 1.64 -8.02 8.66
C LEU A 123 2.49 -7.27 9.70
N LEU A 124 3.17 -6.20 9.32
CA LEU A 124 3.87 -5.34 10.28
C LEU A 124 2.93 -4.82 11.39
N PRO A 125 1.78 -4.17 11.09
CA PRO A 125 0.85 -3.78 12.13
C PRO A 125 0.16 -4.96 12.82
N THR A 126 -0.29 -5.98 12.10
CA THR A 126 -1.15 -7.03 12.67
C THR A 126 -0.40 -8.03 13.55
N ILE A 127 0.86 -8.36 13.23
CA ILE A 127 1.64 -9.32 14.02
C ILE A 127 2.88 -8.72 14.70
N CYS A 128 3.46 -7.63 14.17
CA CYS A 128 4.60 -6.96 14.80
C CYS A 128 4.23 -5.69 15.57
N ASP A 129 2.96 -5.29 15.55
CA ASP A 129 2.46 -4.08 16.20
C ASP A 129 3.24 -2.81 15.79
N THR A 130 3.64 -2.74 14.52
CA THR A 130 4.48 -1.67 13.96
C THR A 130 3.84 -1.09 12.71
N ALA A 131 3.73 0.23 12.63
CA ALA A 131 3.16 0.91 11.47
C ALA A 131 4.03 0.74 10.22
N ALA A 132 3.40 0.73 9.05
CA ALA A 132 4.01 0.69 7.73
C ALA A 132 3.39 1.75 6.81
N VAL A 133 3.93 1.93 5.61
CA VAL A 133 3.37 2.85 4.62
C VAL A 133 2.96 2.06 3.37
N TYR A 134 1.67 2.09 3.06
CA TYR A 134 1.13 1.63 1.78
C TYR A 134 1.27 2.75 0.76
N GLY A 135 2.11 2.58 -0.25
CA GLY A 135 2.40 3.63 -1.22
C GLY A 135 3.46 3.21 -2.24
N PRO A 136 3.90 4.12 -3.13
CA PRO A 136 4.70 3.79 -4.31
C PRO A 136 5.99 3.04 -3.98
N CYS A 137 6.38 2.13 -4.88
CA CYS A 137 7.66 1.43 -4.82
C CYS A 137 8.82 2.31 -5.31
N ALA A 138 10.05 1.86 -5.11
CA ALA A 138 11.26 2.66 -5.37
C ALA A 138 11.38 3.14 -6.82
N SER A 139 10.95 2.34 -7.81
CA SER A 139 10.99 2.72 -9.22
C SER A 139 10.07 3.91 -9.56
N ASP A 140 9.00 4.13 -8.80
CA ASP A 140 8.07 5.23 -9.04
C ASP A 140 8.69 6.60 -8.75
N PHE A 141 9.66 6.64 -7.84
CA PHE A 141 10.44 7.84 -7.53
C PHE A 141 11.42 8.25 -8.65
N GLY A 142 11.58 7.41 -9.68
CA GLY A 142 12.30 7.75 -10.89
C GLY A 142 11.58 8.71 -11.84
N MET A 143 10.31 8.95 -11.60
CA MET A 143 9.46 9.86 -12.37
C MET A 143 9.99 11.30 -12.39
N GLU A 144 9.89 11.99 -13.53
CA GLU A 144 10.31 13.40 -13.69
C GLU A 144 9.29 14.27 -14.41
N PRO A 145 8.76 15.33 -13.77
CA PRO A 145 8.87 15.63 -12.33
C PRO A 145 8.10 14.62 -11.50
N TRP A 146 8.37 14.54 -10.18
CA TRP A 146 7.52 13.76 -9.28
C TRP A 146 6.08 14.26 -9.33
N HIS A 147 5.15 13.34 -9.51
CA HIS A 147 3.76 13.63 -9.22
C HIS A 147 3.59 13.91 -7.72
N LYS A 148 2.57 14.72 -7.36
CA LYS A 148 2.31 15.05 -5.96
C LYS A 148 2.18 13.82 -5.06
N SER A 149 1.56 12.73 -5.52
CA SER A 149 1.42 11.49 -4.74
C SER A 149 2.76 10.84 -4.38
N VAL A 150 3.73 10.89 -5.28
CA VAL A 150 5.09 10.39 -5.05
C VAL A 150 5.83 11.29 -4.04
N ALA A 151 5.69 12.62 -4.19
CA ALA A 151 6.22 13.58 -3.23
C ALA A 151 5.57 13.42 -1.84
N ASP A 152 4.25 13.21 -1.78
CA ASP A 152 3.53 12.97 -0.53
C ASP A 152 4.02 11.68 0.16
N ALA A 153 4.31 10.61 -0.59
CA ALA A 153 4.86 9.37 -0.03
C ALA A 153 6.24 9.57 0.59
N PHE A 154 7.11 10.33 -0.07
CA PHE A 154 8.39 10.71 0.52
C PHE A 154 8.21 11.60 1.75
N GLY A 155 7.28 12.56 1.70
CA GLY A 155 6.90 13.41 2.82
C GLY A 155 6.33 12.63 4.02
N VAL A 156 5.70 11.47 3.79
CA VAL A 156 5.29 10.56 4.88
C VAL A 156 6.51 9.97 5.57
N LEU A 157 7.52 9.53 4.84
CA LEU A 157 8.75 8.97 5.43
C LEU A 157 9.54 10.04 6.22
N THR A 158 9.63 11.26 5.71
CA THR A 158 10.32 12.38 6.36
C THR A 158 9.52 13.04 7.49
N GLY A 159 8.20 12.73 7.58
CA GLY A 159 7.31 13.32 8.58
C GLY A 159 6.68 14.65 8.18
N GLU A 160 6.98 15.15 6.99
CA GLU A 160 6.41 16.41 6.47
C GLU A 160 4.93 16.27 6.09
N VAL A 161 4.51 15.04 5.70
CA VAL A 161 3.13 14.74 5.33
C VAL A 161 2.50 13.79 6.33
N ARG A 162 1.39 14.21 6.92
CA ARG A 162 0.50 13.40 7.79
C ARG A 162 -0.96 13.56 7.39
N THR A 163 -1.23 14.36 6.36
CA THR A 163 -2.56 14.55 5.80
C THR A 163 -2.47 14.41 4.29
N VAL A 164 -3.25 13.51 3.74
CA VAL A 164 -3.36 13.31 2.29
C VAL A 164 -4.75 13.71 1.82
N ARG A 165 -4.84 14.12 0.57
CA ARG A 165 -6.08 14.51 -0.11
C ARG A 165 -6.17 13.83 -1.46
N GLY A 166 -7.38 13.70 -1.98
CA GLY A 166 -7.57 13.24 -3.35
C GLY A 166 -6.86 14.13 -4.36
N TYR A 167 -6.40 13.54 -5.45
CA TYR A 167 -5.73 14.25 -6.54
C TYR A 167 -6.76 14.71 -7.59
N GLU A 168 -6.35 15.57 -8.56
CA GLU A 168 -7.27 16.18 -9.52
C GLU A 168 -7.93 15.17 -10.46
N GLY A 169 -7.24 14.09 -10.79
CA GLY A 169 -7.72 13.04 -11.68
C GLY A 169 -6.84 11.81 -11.63
N TRP A 170 -7.08 10.87 -12.52
CA TRP A 170 -6.40 9.59 -12.55
C TRP A 170 -6.09 9.12 -13.98
N GLU A 171 -5.17 8.18 -14.09
CA GLU A 171 -4.71 7.57 -15.34
C GLU A 171 -5.41 6.24 -15.55
N ARG A 172 -6.06 6.06 -16.73
CA ARG A 172 -6.60 4.75 -17.09
C ARG A 172 -5.46 3.77 -17.40
N ASP A 173 -5.73 2.48 -17.22
CA ASP A 173 -4.75 1.42 -17.51
C ASP A 173 -4.32 1.38 -18.99
N ASP A 174 -5.17 1.83 -19.91
CA ASP A 174 -4.88 1.93 -21.35
C ASP A 174 -4.14 3.24 -21.75
N ALA A 175 -3.84 4.11 -20.79
CA ALA A 175 -3.04 5.30 -21.06
C ALA A 175 -1.60 4.92 -21.45
N LYS A 176 -0.96 5.76 -22.29
CA LYS A 176 0.46 5.59 -22.62
C LYS A 176 1.32 6.05 -21.44
N GLY A 177 1.42 5.19 -20.45
CA GLY A 177 2.23 5.41 -19.28
C GLY A 177 3.74 5.27 -19.53
N ARG A 178 4.48 5.15 -18.46
CA ARG A 178 5.93 4.93 -18.45
C ARG A 178 6.30 3.69 -19.29
N SER A 179 7.31 3.82 -20.14
CA SER A 179 7.78 2.78 -21.07
C SER A 179 9.31 2.75 -21.12
N GLU A 180 9.88 1.75 -21.83
CA GLU A 180 11.34 1.67 -22.07
C GLU A 180 11.86 2.93 -22.75
N GLU A 181 11.12 3.50 -23.71
CA GLU A 181 11.50 4.73 -24.42
C GLU A 181 11.39 5.97 -23.53
N ASN A 182 10.47 5.96 -22.57
CA ASN A 182 10.18 7.07 -21.67
C ASN A 182 10.07 6.58 -20.21
N PRO A 183 11.19 6.11 -19.60
CA PRO A 183 11.14 5.45 -18.28
C PRO A 183 10.85 6.41 -17.11
N TYR A 184 10.91 7.71 -17.35
CA TYR A 184 10.71 8.76 -16.33
C TYR A 184 9.39 9.50 -16.49
N LEU A 185 8.55 9.07 -17.44
CA LEU A 185 7.30 9.76 -17.76
C LEU A 185 6.39 9.85 -16.53
N PRO A 186 5.89 11.05 -16.16
CA PRO A 186 4.87 11.20 -15.14
C PRO A 186 3.54 10.56 -15.55
N TYR A 187 2.68 10.35 -14.56
CA TYR A 187 1.31 9.87 -14.81
C TYR A 187 0.58 10.72 -15.84
N GLN A 188 -0.11 10.05 -16.75
CA GLN A 188 -0.88 10.68 -17.82
C GLN A 188 -2.35 10.76 -17.39
N ILE A 189 -2.69 11.80 -16.64
CA ILE A 189 -4.05 11.99 -16.11
C ILE A 189 -5.05 12.14 -17.27
N THR A 190 -5.93 11.15 -17.43
CA THR A 190 -6.92 11.08 -18.50
C THR A 190 -8.36 11.22 -18.02
N GLU A 191 -8.62 10.93 -16.76
CA GLU A 191 -9.95 10.90 -16.18
C GLU A 191 -10.06 11.85 -14.98
N PRO A 192 -11.18 12.55 -14.82
CA PRO A 192 -11.43 13.35 -13.63
C PRO A 192 -11.70 12.45 -12.41
N ARG A 193 -11.30 12.92 -11.23
CA ARG A 193 -11.72 12.27 -9.98
C ARG A 193 -13.22 12.47 -9.76
N VAL A 194 -13.93 11.36 -9.48
CA VAL A 194 -15.33 11.37 -9.07
C VAL A 194 -15.51 10.38 -7.94
N LEU A 195 -15.69 10.87 -6.71
CA LEU A 195 -15.94 10.02 -5.56
C LEU A 195 -17.36 9.46 -5.59
N ARG A 196 -17.51 8.18 -5.21
CA ARG A 196 -18.80 7.56 -4.95
C ARG A 196 -18.96 7.33 -3.45
N ARG A 197 -20.06 7.80 -2.88
CA ARG A 197 -20.32 7.78 -1.44
C ARG A 197 -21.56 6.97 -1.15
N PHE A 198 -21.51 6.14 -0.14
CA PHE A 198 -22.65 5.32 0.30
C PHE A 198 -22.76 5.40 1.83
N PRO A 199 -23.81 6.11 2.36
CA PRO A 199 -24.83 6.87 1.61
C PRO A 199 -24.22 8.06 0.86
N ASP A 200 -24.93 8.58 -0.15
CA ASP A 200 -24.52 9.77 -0.91
C ASP A 200 -24.72 11.03 -0.09
N ALA A 201 -23.82 11.24 0.87
CA ALA A 201 -23.81 12.37 1.79
C ALA A 201 -22.38 12.67 2.24
N ASP A 202 -22.13 13.88 2.68
CA ASP A 202 -20.90 14.25 3.36
C ASP A 202 -20.77 13.44 4.65
N SER A 203 -19.54 13.08 4.98
CA SER A 203 -19.28 12.22 6.13
C SER A 203 -17.94 12.51 6.79
N ALA A 204 -17.89 12.28 8.11
CA ALA A 204 -16.65 12.27 8.86
C ALA A 204 -16.63 11.04 9.77
N PHE A 205 -15.53 10.33 9.75
CA PHE A 205 -15.32 9.13 10.56
C PHE A 205 -13.86 8.95 10.88
N GLU A 206 -13.59 8.20 11.94
CA GLU A 206 -12.24 8.02 12.41
C GLU A 206 -12.02 6.62 12.99
N GLY A 207 -10.79 6.17 12.96
CA GLY A 207 -10.40 4.86 13.47
C GLY A 207 -8.99 4.49 13.03
N ARG A 208 -8.52 3.34 13.49
CA ARG A 208 -7.22 2.81 13.08
C ARG A 208 -7.25 2.35 11.62
N LEU A 209 -6.35 2.90 10.83
CA LEU A 209 -6.28 2.64 9.39
C LEU A 209 -5.61 1.29 9.14
N ILE A 210 -6.30 0.42 8.42
CA ILE A 210 -5.82 -0.93 8.07
C ILE A 210 -6.35 -1.33 6.70
N GLY A 211 -5.60 -2.14 5.98
CA GLY A 211 -6.01 -2.62 4.66
C GLY A 211 -4.84 -2.87 3.72
N GLY A 212 -5.14 -2.87 2.42
CA GLY A 212 -4.18 -3.15 1.34
C GLY A 212 -4.85 -3.69 0.08
N CYS A 213 -4.06 -4.39 -0.74
CA CYS A 213 -4.52 -5.08 -1.93
C CYS A 213 -5.32 -6.34 -1.56
N LEU A 214 -6.56 -6.42 -2.04
CA LEU A 214 -7.45 -7.58 -1.81
C LEU A 214 -6.84 -8.88 -2.32
N ASP A 215 -6.11 -8.83 -3.44
CA ASP A 215 -5.45 -9.99 -4.05
C ASP A 215 -4.46 -10.65 -3.06
N CYS A 216 -3.80 -9.84 -2.24
CA CYS A 216 -2.86 -10.30 -1.21
C CYS A 216 -3.54 -10.63 0.13
N LEU A 217 -4.52 -9.82 0.54
CA LEU A 217 -5.22 -10.00 1.82
C LEU A 217 -5.91 -11.36 1.90
N VAL A 218 -6.50 -11.82 0.78
CA VAL A 218 -7.13 -13.16 0.73
C VAL A 218 -6.12 -14.30 0.84
N ASN A 219 -4.86 -14.09 0.46
CA ASN A 219 -3.79 -15.06 0.61
C ASN A 219 -3.32 -15.18 2.07
N ILE A 220 -3.41 -14.11 2.85
CA ILE A 220 -3.09 -14.10 4.29
C ILE A 220 -4.19 -14.78 5.10
N LEU A 221 -5.44 -14.57 4.71
CA LEU A 221 -6.63 -14.95 5.45
C LEU A 221 -6.69 -16.46 5.73
N GLY A 222 -6.77 -16.83 7.00
CA GLY A 222 -6.83 -18.23 7.45
C GLY A 222 -5.49 -18.95 7.45
N THR A 223 -4.39 -18.29 7.11
CA THR A 223 -3.04 -18.83 7.29
C THR A 223 -2.53 -18.62 8.71
N LYS A 224 -1.37 -19.20 9.06
CA LYS A 224 -0.70 -18.94 10.34
C LYS A 224 -0.27 -17.49 10.54
N TYR A 225 -0.31 -16.67 9.49
CA TYR A 225 0.02 -15.25 9.51
C TYR A 225 -1.20 -14.34 9.76
N ASP A 226 -2.41 -14.90 9.76
CA ASP A 226 -3.63 -14.13 9.99
C ASP A 226 -3.79 -13.77 11.47
N GLY A 227 -3.14 -12.68 11.88
CA GLY A 227 -3.30 -12.07 13.21
C GLY A 227 -4.41 -11.02 13.30
N THR A 228 -5.28 -10.92 12.28
CA THR A 228 -6.22 -9.80 12.13
C THR A 228 -7.24 -9.72 13.25
N VAL A 229 -7.86 -10.83 13.64
CA VAL A 229 -8.89 -10.85 14.70
C VAL A 229 -8.32 -10.39 16.04
N ASP A 230 -7.11 -10.86 16.39
CA ASP A 230 -6.43 -10.46 17.63
C ASP A 230 -6.05 -8.96 17.58
N PHE A 231 -5.61 -8.48 16.42
CA PHE A 231 -5.28 -7.08 16.22
C PHE A 231 -6.53 -6.19 16.35
N VAL A 232 -7.64 -6.58 15.72
CA VAL A 232 -8.91 -5.87 15.76
C VAL A 232 -9.47 -5.84 17.20
N GLU A 233 -9.39 -6.94 17.91
CA GLU A 233 -9.81 -6.99 19.32
C GLU A 233 -8.91 -6.12 20.23
N LYS A 234 -7.59 -6.13 19.98
CA LYS A 234 -6.62 -5.29 20.71
C LYS A 234 -6.93 -3.80 20.60
N TYR A 235 -7.28 -3.33 19.41
CA TYR A 235 -7.52 -1.92 19.11
C TYR A 235 -8.99 -1.54 18.96
N LYS A 236 -9.92 -2.36 19.44
CA LYS A 236 -11.38 -2.16 19.33
C LYS A 236 -11.90 -0.80 19.82
N LYS A 237 -11.21 -0.17 20.79
CA LYS A 237 -11.59 1.15 21.32
C LYS A 237 -11.36 2.26 20.29
N ASP A 238 -10.38 2.11 19.41
CA ASP A 238 -10.11 3.05 18.33
C ASP A 238 -11.14 2.91 17.21
N GLY A 239 -11.69 1.70 17.03
CA GLY A 239 -12.40 1.33 15.81
C GLY A 239 -11.49 1.29 14.59
N PHE A 240 -12.02 0.94 13.42
CA PHE A 240 -11.20 0.72 12.23
C PHE A 240 -11.74 1.43 11.00
N VAL A 241 -10.83 2.03 10.25
CA VAL A 241 -11.06 2.49 8.88
C VAL A 241 -10.34 1.52 7.96
N TRP A 242 -11.10 0.76 7.18
CA TRP A 242 -10.56 -0.19 6.22
C TRP A 242 -10.34 0.48 4.86
N PHE A 243 -9.13 0.37 4.32
CA PHE A 243 -8.88 0.71 2.92
C PHE A 243 -8.60 -0.56 2.13
N LEU A 244 -9.25 -0.68 0.96
CA LEU A 244 -9.17 -1.87 0.11
C LEU A 244 -9.03 -1.43 -1.35
N GLU A 245 -8.18 -2.12 -2.10
CA GLU A 245 -8.05 -1.95 -3.54
C GLU A 245 -7.86 -3.32 -4.20
N ALA A 246 -8.01 -3.42 -5.51
CA ALA A 246 -7.89 -4.67 -6.25
C ALA A 246 -7.09 -4.47 -7.55
N CYS A 247 -6.15 -5.36 -7.79
CA CYS A 247 -5.36 -5.45 -9.00
C CYS A 247 -6.05 -6.36 -10.03
N ASP A 248 -5.90 -7.67 -9.88
CA ASP A 248 -6.36 -8.66 -10.86
C ASP A 248 -7.79 -9.16 -10.62
N LEU A 249 -8.35 -8.90 -9.45
CA LEU A 249 -9.65 -9.38 -9.09
C LEU A 249 -10.76 -8.75 -9.95
N ASN A 250 -11.54 -9.59 -10.63
CA ASN A 250 -12.79 -9.16 -11.26
C ASN A 250 -13.87 -8.92 -10.19
N VAL A 251 -15.01 -8.33 -10.58
CA VAL A 251 -16.09 -7.98 -9.64
C VAL A 251 -16.63 -9.17 -8.83
N PHE A 252 -16.62 -10.39 -9.37
CA PHE A 252 -16.99 -11.59 -8.61
C PHE A 252 -15.92 -11.94 -7.57
N ALA A 253 -14.65 -11.81 -7.93
CA ALA A 253 -13.54 -12.12 -7.03
C ALA A 253 -13.46 -11.07 -5.91
N ILE A 254 -13.63 -9.77 -6.21
CA ILE A 254 -13.75 -8.70 -5.20
C ILE A 254 -14.88 -9.03 -4.23
N ARG A 255 -16.06 -9.39 -4.72
CA ARG A 255 -17.20 -9.75 -3.86
C ARG A 255 -16.91 -10.96 -2.98
N ARG A 256 -16.28 -12.02 -3.53
CA ARG A 256 -15.87 -13.21 -2.74
C ARG A 256 -14.81 -12.90 -1.69
N ALA A 257 -13.83 -12.07 -2.03
CA ALA A 257 -12.80 -11.62 -1.10
C ALA A 257 -13.42 -10.90 0.11
N ILE A 258 -14.27 -9.92 -0.14
CA ILE A 258 -14.98 -9.17 0.91
C ILE A 258 -15.85 -10.11 1.76
N TRP A 259 -16.59 -11.03 1.13
CA TRP A 259 -17.39 -12.03 1.83
C TRP A 259 -16.52 -12.90 2.76
N GLN A 260 -15.36 -13.34 2.28
CA GLN A 260 -14.45 -14.18 3.04
C GLN A 260 -13.86 -13.43 4.24
N MET A 261 -13.38 -12.18 4.03
CA MET A 261 -12.86 -11.32 5.11
C MET A 261 -13.93 -11.05 6.18
N GLU A 262 -15.15 -10.82 5.77
CA GLU A 262 -16.28 -10.63 6.67
C GLU A 262 -16.52 -11.87 7.55
N HIS A 263 -16.61 -13.06 6.92
CA HIS A 263 -16.86 -14.31 7.65
C HIS A 263 -15.68 -14.75 8.52
N ALA A 264 -14.48 -14.25 8.23
CA ALA A 264 -13.31 -14.39 9.09
C ALA A 264 -13.32 -13.40 10.29
N GLY A 265 -14.30 -12.48 10.35
CA GLY A 265 -14.45 -11.55 11.46
C GLY A 265 -13.55 -10.32 11.38
N TRP A 266 -12.98 -10.03 10.20
CA TRP A 266 -12.04 -8.93 10.04
C TRP A 266 -12.67 -7.54 10.22
N PHE A 267 -13.94 -7.37 9.82
CA PHE A 267 -14.62 -6.07 9.84
C PHE A 267 -15.29 -5.71 11.19
N GLN A 268 -14.91 -6.39 12.28
CA GLN A 268 -15.38 -6.00 13.60
C GLN A 268 -14.92 -4.58 13.93
N TYR A 269 -15.78 -3.83 14.63
CA TYR A 269 -15.54 -2.44 15.07
C TYR A 269 -15.23 -1.46 13.92
N VAL A 270 -15.62 -1.77 12.69
CA VAL A 270 -15.42 -0.88 11.53
C VAL A 270 -16.18 0.44 11.72
N LYS A 271 -15.56 1.54 11.29
CA LYS A 271 -16.10 2.92 11.32
C LYS A 271 -16.30 3.50 9.91
N GLY A 272 -15.66 2.92 8.91
CA GLY A 272 -15.80 3.32 7.51
C GLY A 272 -14.91 2.52 6.59
N PHE A 273 -15.24 2.56 5.31
CA PHE A 273 -14.49 1.89 4.25
C PHE A 273 -14.03 2.91 3.21
N LEU A 274 -12.77 2.80 2.82
CA LEU A 274 -12.10 3.55 1.77
C LEU A 274 -11.74 2.56 0.65
N ILE A 275 -12.42 2.64 -0.48
CA ILE A 275 -12.26 1.68 -1.57
C ILE A 275 -11.60 2.36 -2.76
N GLY A 276 -10.43 1.88 -3.14
CA GLY A 276 -9.70 2.33 -4.31
C GLY A 276 -10.38 1.93 -5.62
N ARG A 277 -10.03 2.63 -6.70
CA ARG A 277 -10.43 2.20 -8.04
C ARG A 277 -9.79 0.84 -8.35
N PRO A 278 -10.58 -0.22 -8.66
CA PRO A 278 -9.99 -1.48 -9.10
C PRO A 278 -9.29 -1.30 -10.44
N LEU A 279 -8.21 -2.04 -10.71
CA LEU A 279 -7.51 -1.96 -12.01
C LEU A 279 -8.47 -2.29 -13.17
N GLN A 280 -9.40 -3.23 -12.97
CA GLN A 280 -10.46 -3.54 -13.93
C GLN A 280 -11.67 -2.58 -13.80
N PHE A 281 -11.42 -1.28 -13.73
CA PHE A 281 -12.45 -0.26 -13.55
C PHE A 281 -13.53 -0.31 -14.62
N GLY A 282 -14.79 -0.23 -14.17
CA GLY A 282 -15.98 -0.27 -15.06
C GLY A 282 -16.40 -1.66 -15.49
N GLN A 283 -15.75 -2.73 -15.01
CA GLN A 283 -16.17 -4.10 -15.29
C GLN A 283 -17.58 -4.36 -14.72
N LYS A 284 -18.40 -5.03 -15.52
CA LYS A 284 -19.78 -5.34 -15.17
C LYS A 284 -20.20 -6.70 -15.72
N PHE A 285 -20.92 -7.48 -14.90
CA PHE A 285 -21.58 -8.72 -15.28
C PHE A 285 -23.06 -8.68 -14.88
N GLY A 286 -23.96 -8.56 -15.85
CA GLY A 286 -25.37 -8.34 -15.59
C GLY A 286 -25.56 -7.05 -14.77
N GLU A 287 -26.13 -7.15 -13.59
CA GLU A 287 -26.29 -6.02 -12.66
C GLU A 287 -25.14 -5.85 -11.67
N LEU A 288 -24.20 -6.80 -11.63
CA LEU A 288 -23.06 -6.75 -10.73
C LEU A 288 -21.95 -5.90 -11.35
N ASP A 289 -21.67 -4.76 -10.77
CA ASP A 289 -20.54 -3.90 -11.04
C ASP A 289 -19.62 -3.77 -9.81
N GLN A 290 -18.57 -2.97 -9.91
CA GLN A 290 -17.62 -2.73 -8.82
C GLN A 290 -18.31 -2.16 -7.57
N TYR A 291 -19.35 -1.35 -7.72
CA TYR A 291 -20.06 -0.74 -6.59
C TYR A 291 -20.90 -1.78 -5.84
N ARG A 292 -21.72 -2.54 -6.55
CA ARG A 292 -22.52 -3.61 -5.96
C ARG A 292 -21.69 -4.76 -5.40
N ALA A 293 -20.52 -5.02 -6.00
CA ALA A 293 -19.59 -6.03 -5.46
C ALA A 293 -19.18 -5.73 -4.02
N VAL A 294 -19.14 -4.45 -3.65
CA VAL A 294 -18.77 -3.94 -2.33
C VAL A 294 -20.00 -3.63 -1.48
N THR A 295 -20.88 -2.76 -1.96
CA THR A 295 -21.96 -2.15 -1.15
C THR A 295 -23.04 -3.14 -0.75
N ASP A 296 -23.35 -4.14 -1.57
CA ASP A 296 -24.33 -5.19 -1.22
C ASP A 296 -23.89 -6.01 0.01
N LEU A 297 -22.58 -6.11 0.29
CA LEU A 297 -22.04 -6.83 1.43
C LEU A 297 -21.76 -5.89 2.62
N LEU A 298 -21.09 -4.77 2.37
CA LEU A 298 -20.64 -3.88 3.44
C LEU A 298 -21.70 -2.91 3.94
N GLY A 299 -22.76 -2.67 3.18
CA GLY A 299 -23.84 -1.74 3.56
C GLY A 299 -24.53 -2.07 4.88
N LYS A 300 -24.54 -3.34 5.30
CA LYS A 300 -25.12 -3.78 6.59
C LYS A 300 -24.41 -3.25 7.84
N TYR A 301 -23.16 -2.79 7.70
CA TYR A 301 -22.41 -2.18 8.82
C TYR A 301 -22.93 -0.78 9.15
N ASN A 302 -23.74 -0.16 8.28
CA ASN A 302 -24.28 1.19 8.46
C ASN A 302 -23.20 2.24 8.78
N VAL A 303 -22.05 2.14 8.13
CA VAL A 303 -20.92 3.08 8.19
C VAL A 303 -20.65 3.65 6.80
N PRO A 304 -19.99 4.82 6.67
CA PRO A 304 -19.66 5.37 5.37
C PRO A 304 -18.78 4.42 4.55
N ILE A 305 -19.12 4.28 3.26
CA ILE A 305 -18.30 3.61 2.24
C ILE A 305 -17.98 4.65 1.17
N VAL A 306 -16.71 4.97 0.99
CA VAL A 306 -16.23 5.90 -0.03
C VAL A 306 -15.47 5.12 -1.07
N MET A 307 -15.88 5.21 -2.35
CA MET A 307 -15.32 4.44 -3.45
C MET A 307 -14.71 5.34 -4.52
N ASP A 308 -13.97 4.73 -5.43
CA ASP A 308 -13.23 5.39 -6.51
C ASP A 308 -12.15 6.34 -6.01
N LEU A 309 -11.55 5.97 -4.87
CA LEU A 309 -10.44 6.71 -4.27
C LEU A 309 -9.13 6.49 -5.02
N ASP A 310 -8.22 7.43 -4.84
CA ASP A 310 -6.84 7.37 -5.33
C ASP A 310 -6.02 6.40 -4.46
N ILE A 311 -6.37 5.12 -4.47
CA ILE A 311 -5.72 4.03 -3.75
C ILE A 311 -5.58 2.85 -4.71
N GLY A 312 -4.39 2.30 -4.86
CA GLY A 312 -4.15 1.12 -5.68
C GLY A 312 -3.48 1.39 -7.03
N HIS A 313 -3.82 0.60 -8.04
CA HIS A 313 -3.06 0.46 -9.28
C HIS A 313 -3.44 1.44 -10.40
N LEU A 314 -4.59 2.11 -10.31
CA LEU A 314 -4.93 3.22 -11.21
C LEU A 314 -4.43 4.53 -10.62
N HIS A 315 -3.29 4.96 -11.12
CA HIS A 315 -2.55 6.10 -10.56
C HIS A 315 -3.26 7.46 -10.77
N PRO A 316 -2.98 8.44 -9.88
CA PRO A 316 -2.06 8.40 -8.75
C PRO A 316 -2.63 7.65 -7.55
N ALA A 317 -1.74 7.16 -6.67
CA ALA A 317 -2.12 6.53 -5.41
C ALA A 317 -1.63 7.35 -4.22
N MET A 318 -2.53 7.64 -3.26
CA MET A 318 -2.17 8.35 -2.03
C MET A 318 -1.44 7.41 -1.06
N PRO A 319 -0.37 7.87 -0.40
CA PRO A 319 0.30 7.06 0.62
C PRO A 319 -0.54 7.00 1.89
N LEU A 320 -0.67 5.79 2.45
CA LEU A 320 -1.43 5.56 3.66
C LEU A 320 -0.56 4.93 4.74
N ILE A 321 -0.56 5.50 5.95
CA ILE A 321 0.15 4.93 7.10
C ILE A 321 -0.73 3.84 7.73
N VAL A 322 -0.43 2.58 7.42
CA VAL A 322 -1.12 1.42 7.97
C VAL A 322 -0.83 1.31 9.46
N GLY A 323 -1.87 1.22 10.27
CA GLY A 323 -1.76 1.22 11.72
C GLY A 323 -1.90 2.61 12.37
N SER A 324 -1.89 3.72 11.62
CA SER A 324 -2.14 5.06 12.17
C SER A 324 -3.60 5.24 12.60
N TYR A 325 -3.88 6.24 13.43
CA TYR A 325 -5.24 6.66 13.69
C TYR A 325 -5.66 7.69 12.64
N ALA A 326 -6.57 7.32 11.77
CA ALA A 326 -7.02 8.16 10.68
C ALA A 326 -8.29 8.94 11.05
N LYS A 327 -8.31 10.23 10.73
CA LYS A 327 -9.51 11.07 10.69
C LYS A 327 -9.83 11.35 9.24
N VAL A 328 -10.97 10.91 8.79
CA VAL A 328 -11.44 11.04 7.41
C VAL A 328 -12.56 12.05 7.35
N ALA A 329 -12.45 13.02 6.47
CA ALA A 329 -13.52 13.96 6.12
C ALA A 329 -13.79 13.88 4.63
N VAL A 330 -15.07 13.78 4.26
CA VAL A 330 -15.53 13.71 2.87
C VAL A 330 -16.61 14.76 2.67
N GLU A 331 -16.34 15.72 1.79
CA GLU A 331 -17.26 16.81 1.46
C GLU A 331 -17.41 16.91 -0.06
N GLY A 332 -18.59 16.57 -0.58
CA GLY A 332 -18.81 16.51 -2.02
C GLY A 332 -17.86 15.54 -2.71
N ASN A 333 -16.99 16.05 -3.58
CA ASN A 333 -15.97 15.29 -4.32
C ASN A 333 -14.57 15.39 -3.68
N GLU A 334 -14.47 15.95 -2.47
CA GLU A 334 -13.21 16.12 -1.77
C GLU A 334 -13.08 15.11 -0.63
N ILE A 335 -11.86 14.63 -0.40
CA ILE A 335 -11.51 13.79 0.74
C ILE A 335 -10.23 14.29 1.38
N GLU A 336 -10.22 14.29 2.70
CA GLU A 336 -9.04 14.50 3.52
C GLU A 336 -8.87 13.34 4.49
N ILE A 337 -7.67 12.79 4.56
CA ILE A 337 -7.29 11.72 5.50
C ILE A 337 -6.11 12.22 6.32
N LYS A 338 -6.35 12.56 7.58
CA LYS A 338 -5.31 12.92 8.55
C LYS A 338 -4.89 11.68 9.33
N MET A 339 -3.61 11.33 9.27
CA MET A 339 -3.01 10.12 9.86
C MET A 339 -2.18 10.49 11.09
N GLU A 340 -2.68 10.15 12.27
CA GLU A 340 -2.02 10.43 13.56
C GLU A 340 -1.24 9.19 14.03
N CYS A 341 0.05 9.35 14.29
CA CYS A 341 0.93 8.32 14.85
C CYS A 341 0.73 8.23 16.38
N ARG A 342 -0.32 7.51 16.84
CA ARG A 342 -0.67 7.35 18.25
C ARG A 342 -1.12 5.93 18.64
#